data_4885624dcba40e29e5d729e986b8add0
#
_entry.id   4885624dcba40e29e5d729e986b8add0
#
_cell.length_a   1.000
_cell.length_b   1.000
_cell.length_c   1.000
_cell.angle_alpha   90.00
_cell.angle_beta   90.00
_cell.angle_gamma   90.00
#
_symmetry.space_group_name_H-M   'P 1'
#
loop_
_entity.id
_entity.type
_entity.pdbx_description
1 polymer ?
#
loop_
_entity_poly.entity_id
_entity_poly.type
_entity_poly.pdbx_seq_one_letter_code
_entity_poly.pdbx_strand_id
1 'polypeptide(L)'
;MKRLILLIAIITGAATSAWAVELNIDDFFVYNIMTHHDVTAVQVKGKELKQYKLSSFRSITINNNAKLAKTALRYIVKDAKLASQKEEGTKSGRLLYGFYVFKSGNDKNRYLFFRLNNPDADVVTDITVVDMEGKATFDELKQMFK
;
A
#
# COMPACT_ATOMS: atom_id res chain seq x y z
N MET A 1 -2.69 -19.42 9.47
CA MET A 1 -2.41 -18.21 8.71
C MET A 1 -3.47 -17.17 8.99
N LYS A 2 -3.05 -16.06 9.56
CA LYS A 2 -4.00 -14.98 9.82
C LYS A 2 -4.24 -14.20 8.53
N ARG A 3 -5.46 -14.17 8.12
CA ARG A 3 -5.87 -13.31 7.01
C ARG A 3 -6.32 -11.98 7.59
N LEU A 4 -5.81 -10.92 7.04
CA LEU A 4 -6.40 -9.63 7.27
C LEU A 4 -7.74 -9.64 6.54
N ILE A 5 -8.83 -9.77 7.29
CA ILE A 5 -10.16 -9.71 6.70
C ILE A 5 -10.43 -8.24 6.40
N LEU A 6 -10.44 -7.93 5.13
CA LEU A 6 -10.67 -6.59 4.67
C LEU A 6 -12.16 -6.41 4.49
N LEU A 7 -12.76 -5.63 5.38
CA LEU A 7 -14.12 -5.19 5.20
C LEU A 7 -14.11 -4.11 4.14
N ILE A 8 -14.95 -4.27 3.16
CA ILE A 8 -15.13 -3.25 2.14
C ILE A 8 -15.68 -2.01 2.83
N ALA A 9 -14.84 -1.01 2.96
CA ALA A 9 -15.29 0.25 3.50
C ALA A 9 -15.91 1.07 2.37
N ILE A 10 -17.05 1.65 2.66
CA ILE A 10 -17.66 2.60 1.72
C ILE A 10 -16.78 3.83 1.70
N ILE A 11 -16.20 4.11 0.55
CA ILE A 11 -15.41 5.30 0.39
C ILE A 11 -16.35 6.46 0.14
N THR A 12 -16.69 7.15 1.21
CA THR A 12 -17.37 8.43 1.09
C THR A 12 -16.30 9.48 0.87
N GLY A 13 -16.41 10.24 -0.19
CA GLY A 13 -15.39 11.16 -0.63
C GLY A 13 -14.85 12.09 0.45
N ALA A 14 -13.66 12.58 0.23
CA ALA A 14 -13.01 13.67 0.97
C ALA A 14 -12.66 13.39 2.43
N ALA A 15 -12.31 12.19 2.80
CA ALA A 15 -11.64 11.98 4.07
C ALA A 15 -10.19 12.41 3.91
N THR A 16 -9.88 13.64 4.27
CA THR A 16 -8.50 14.08 4.39
C THR A 16 -7.93 13.46 5.65
N SER A 17 -7.29 12.31 5.56
CA SER A 17 -6.48 11.82 6.66
C SER A 17 -5.16 12.55 6.58
N ALA A 18 -4.86 13.33 7.63
CA ALA A 18 -3.55 13.95 7.76
C ALA A 18 -2.53 12.85 8.10
N TRP A 19 -1.88 12.33 7.09
CA TRP A 19 -0.74 11.43 7.28
C TRP A 19 0.47 12.29 7.61
N ALA A 20 1.22 11.91 8.65
CA ALA A 20 2.37 12.70 9.10
C ALA A 20 3.51 12.72 8.07
N VAL A 21 3.61 11.70 7.22
CA VAL A 21 4.59 11.64 6.13
C VAL A 21 3.84 11.69 4.81
N GLU A 22 4.17 12.67 3.97
CA GLU A 22 3.58 12.77 2.65
C GLU A 22 4.39 11.94 1.67
N LEU A 23 3.71 11.13 0.87
CA LEU A 23 4.32 10.30 -0.16
C LEU A 23 3.63 10.56 -1.50
N ASN A 24 4.35 10.30 -2.58
CA ASN A 24 3.77 10.43 -3.92
C ASN A 24 2.58 9.51 -4.13
N ILE A 25 2.60 8.33 -3.50
CA ILE A 25 1.53 7.35 -3.62
C ILE A 25 0.19 7.87 -3.06
N ASP A 26 0.21 8.93 -2.26
CA ASP A 26 -1.02 9.53 -1.76
C ASP A 26 -1.96 9.95 -2.88
N ASP A 27 -1.41 10.29 -4.04
CA ASP A 27 -2.20 10.68 -5.22
C ASP A 27 -3.05 9.52 -5.76
N PHE A 28 -2.77 8.28 -5.36
CA PHE A 28 -3.56 7.13 -5.75
C PHE A 28 -4.69 6.81 -4.77
N PHE A 29 -4.69 7.45 -3.61
CA PHE A 29 -5.73 7.26 -2.60
C PHE A 29 -6.70 8.42 -2.60
N VAL A 30 -7.03 8.93 -3.79
CA VAL A 30 -8.00 9.99 -3.98
C VAL A 30 -9.26 9.41 -4.63
N TYR A 31 -10.37 10.12 -4.49
CA TYR A 31 -11.68 9.64 -4.90
C TYR A 31 -11.72 9.12 -6.35
N ASN A 32 -11.18 9.91 -7.29
CA ASN A 32 -11.24 9.55 -8.72
C ASN A 32 -10.50 8.25 -9.07
N ILE A 33 -9.43 7.96 -8.34
CA ILE A 33 -8.68 6.72 -8.52
C ILE A 33 -9.37 5.57 -7.80
N MET A 34 -9.75 5.78 -6.54
CA MET A 34 -10.33 4.73 -5.71
C MET A 34 -11.68 4.24 -6.21
N THR A 35 -12.39 5.05 -6.96
CA THR A 35 -13.69 4.70 -7.55
C THR A 35 -13.60 4.33 -9.02
N HIS A 36 -12.40 4.31 -9.59
CA HIS A 36 -12.20 3.90 -10.98
C HIS A 36 -12.61 2.44 -11.16
N HIS A 37 -13.24 2.11 -12.30
CA HIS A 37 -13.76 0.75 -12.52
C HIS A 37 -12.67 -0.34 -12.56
N ASP A 38 -11.43 0.02 -12.86
CA ASP A 38 -10.30 -0.91 -12.85
C ASP A 38 -9.62 -1.01 -11.48
N VAL A 39 -10.14 -0.33 -10.47
CA VAL A 39 -9.52 -0.27 -9.15
C VAL A 39 -10.48 -0.82 -8.09
N THR A 40 -9.96 -1.72 -7.27
CA THR A 40 -10.63 -2.16 -6.05
C THR A 40 -9.94 -1.50 -4.88
N ALA A 41 -10.67 -0.72 -4.10
CA ALA A 41 -10.12 0.01 -2.96
C ALA A 41 -10.73 -0.46 -1.66
N VAL A 42 -9.89 -0.55 -0.63
CA VAL A 42 -10.31 -0.93 0.72
C VAL A 42 -9.70 0.07 1.70
N GLN A 43 -10.48 0.46 2.69
CA GLN A 43 -10.01 1.33 3.76
C GLN A 43 -10.59 0.83 5.08
N VAL A 44 -9.72 0.65 6.07
CA VAL A 44 -10.11 0.18 7.40
C VAL A 44 -9.50 1.11 8.44
N LYS A 45 -10.30 1.51 9.39
CA LYS A 45 -9.87 2.31 10.56
C LYS A 45 -10.53 1.75 11.80
N GLY A 46 -9.90 2.00 12.95
CA GLY A 46 -10.53 1.73 14.23
C GLY A 46 -10.08 0.46 14.91
N LYS A 47 -10.98 -0.09 15.71
CA LYS A 47 -10.64 -1.13 16.69
C LYS A 47 -10.11 -2.42 16.08
N GLU A 48 -10.57 -2.76 14.89
CA GLU A 48 -10.16 -4.01 14.21
C GLU A 48 -8.67 -4.03 13.91
N LEU A 49 -8.05 -2.87 13.78
CA LEU A 49 -6.63 -2.76 13.47
C LEU A 49 -5.72 -2.84 14.69
N LYS A 50 -6.26 -2.64 15.89
CA LYS A 50 -5.45 -2.60 17.12
C LYS A 50 -4.72 -3.91 17.39
N GLN A 51 -5.33 -5.03 17.07
CA GLN A 51 -4.70 -6.34 17.25
C GLN A 51 -3.43 -6.49 16.40
N TYR A 52 -3.32 -5.70 15.34
CA TYR A 52 -2.16 -5.69 14.45
C TYR A 52 -1.21 -4.53 14.75
N LYS A 53 -1.47 -3.76 15.81
CA LYS A 53 -0.72 -2.56 16.17
C LYS A 53 -0.75 -1.51 15.05
N LEU A 54 -1.84 -1.46 14.33
CA LEU A 54 -2.08 -0.49 13.26
C LEU A 54 -3.17 0.49 13.67
N SER A 55 -3.06 1.72 13.19
CA SER A 55 -4.07 2.75 13.36
C SER A 55 -4.87 3.02 12.09
N SER A 56 -4.30 2.71 10.94
CA SER A 56 -5.00 2.84 9.67
C SER A 56 -4.46 1.86 8.65
N PHE A 57 -5.32 1.49 7.74
CA PHE A 57 -5.02 0.58 6.64
C PHE A 57 -5.81 1.01 5.41
N ARG A 58 -5.16 1.10 4.29
CA ARG A 58 -5.85 1.29 3.01
C ARG A 58 -5.09 0.57 1.92
N SER A 59 -5.81 0.10 0.93
CA SER A 59 -5.20 -0.58 -0.20
C SER A 59 -5.94 -0.27 -1.49
N ILE A 60 -5.23 -0.36 -2.58
CA ILE A 60 -5.81 -0.37 -3.91
C ILE A 60 -5.26 -1.56 -4.68
N THR A 61 -6.11 -2.17 -5.48
CA THR A 61 -5.70 -3.18 -6.44
C THR A 61 -6.11 -2.67 -7.81
N ILE A 62 -5.13 -2.51 -8.68
CA ILE A 62 -5.35 -2.09 -10.06
C ILE A 62 -5.39 -3.34 -10.91
N ASN A 63 -6.46 -3.51 -11.68
CA ASN A 63 -6.69 -4.69 -12.51
C ASN A 63 -6.70 -4.30 -13.98
N ASN A 64 -5.85 -4.95 -14.75
CA ASN A 64 -5.82 -4.83 -16.22
C ASN A 64 -5.79 -3.38 -16.71
N ASN A 65 -4.91 -2.58 -16.12
CA ASN A 65 -4.74 -1.18 -16.53
C ASN A 65 -3.25 -0.82 -16.46
N ALA A 66 -2.58 -0.92 -17.58
CA ALA A 66 -1.14 -0.67 -17.67
C ALA A 66 -0.77 0.76 -17.30
N LYS A 67 -1.57 1.73 -17.71
CA LYS A 67 -1.29 3.14 -17.45
C LYS A 67 -1.31 3.45 -15.96
N LEU A 68 -2.36 3.03 -15.27
CA LEU A 68 -2.46 3.23 -13.81
C LEU A 68 -1.40 2.43 -13.06
N ALA A 69 -1.19 1.17 -13.44
CA ALA A 69 -0.20 0.32 -12.77
C ALA A 69 1.21 0.88 -12.89
N LYS A 70 1.59 1.34 -14.09
CA LYS A 70 2.91 1.94 -14.30
C LYS A 70 3.10 3.23 -13.51
N THR A 71 2.06 4.06 -13.46
CA THR A 71 2.12 5.31 -12.71
C THR A 71 2.24 5.04 -11.22
N ALA A 72 1.48 4.08 -10.69
CA ALA A 72 1.57 3.70 -9.29
C ALA A 72 2.98 3.21 -8.95
N LEU A 73 3.52 2.33 -9.77
CA LEU A 73 4.86 1.79 -9.55
C LEU A 73 5.91 2.89 -9.58
N ARG A 74 5.79 3.83 -10.50
CA ARG A 74 6.72 4.97 -10.59
C ARG A 74 6.69 5.81 -9.30
N TYR A 75 5.51 6.05 -8.75
CA TYR A 75 5.37 6.80 -7.51
C TYR A 75 5.98 6.04 -6.33
N ILE A 76 5.73 4.73 -6.28
CA ILE A 76 6.29 3.88 -5.22
C ILE A 76 7.82 3.88 -5.28
N VAL A 77 8.41 3.79 -6.46
CA VAL A 77 9.87 3.80 -6.62
C VAL A 77 10.46 5.12 -6.12
N LYS A 78 9.79 6.23 -6.38
CA LYS A 78 10.20 7.53 -5.85
C LYS A 78 10.13 7.56 -4.33
N ASP A 79 9.02 7.08 -3.77
CA ASP A 79 8.82 7.08 -2.33
C ASP A 79 9.82 6.18 -1.62
N ALA A 80 10.16 5.06 -2.23
CA ALA A 80 11.10 4.08 -1.67
C ALA A 80 12.46 4.68 -1.32
N LYS A 81 12.86 5.75 -2.00
CA LYS A 81 14.13 6.45 -1.71
C LYS A 81 14.13 7.11 -0.35
N LEU A 82 12.96 7.38 0.22
CA LEU A 82 12.81 8.04 1.51
C LEU A 82 12.63 7.04 2.66
N ALA A 83 12.56 5.75 2.35
CA ALA A 83 12.31 4.72 3.37
C ALA A 83 13.49 4.57 4.32
N SER A 84 13.18 4.40 5.62
CA SER A 84 14.18 4.11 6.63
C SER A 84 14.58 2.63 6.64
N GLN A 85 13.67 1.76 6.23
CA GLN A 85 13.89 0.33 6.07
C GLN A 85 13.16 -0.14 4.83
N LYS A 86 13.74 -1.12 4.13
CA LYS A 86 13.07 -1.69 2.97
C LYS A 86 13.47 -3.13 2.72
N GLU A 87 12.56 -3.86 2.11
CA GLU A 87 12.80 -5.19 1.59
C GLU A 87 12.16 -5.25 0.21
N GLU A 88 12.94 -5.72 -0.77
CA GLU A 88 12.48 -5.77 -2.16
C GLU A 88 12.76 -7.12 -2.75
N GLY A 89 11.89 -7.60 -3.62
CA GLY A 89 12.10 -8.81 -4.39
C GLY A 89 12.17 -8.49 -5.86
N THR A 90 13.21 -9.00 -6.54
CA THR A 90 13.40 -8.78 -7.98
C THR A 90 13.56 -10.11 -8.68
N LYS A 91 13.22 -10.13 -9.96
CA LYS A 91 13.46 -11.27 -10.83
C LYS A 91 13.80 -10.74 -12.22
N SER A 92 14.94 -11.16 -12.77
CA SER A 92 15.40 -10.72 -14.10
C SER A 92 15.43 -9.19 -14.23
N GLY A 93 15.87 -8.51 -13.16
CA GLY A 93 15.96 -7.05 -13.15
C GLY A 93 14.66 -6.33 -12.92
N ARG A 94 13.54 -7.04 -12.80
CA ARG A 94 12.23 -6.44 -12.55
C ARG A 94 11.89 -6.52 -11.07
N LEU A 95 11.46 -5.38 -10.51
CA LEU A 95 10.98 -5.31 -9.14
C LEU A 95 9.58 -5.94 -9.06
N LEU A 96 9.43 -7.00 -8.27
CA LEU A 96 8.19 -7.76 -8.15
C LEU A 96 7.36 -7.35 -6.94
N TYR A 97 8.01 -6.99 -5.85
CA TYR A 97 7.35 -6.48 -4.65
C TYR A 97 8.31 -5.61 -3.87
N GLY A 98 7.76 -4.80 -3.01
CA GLY A 98 8.55 -4.00 -2.09
C GLY A 98 7.79 -3.74 -0.80
N PHE A 99 8.53 -3.66 0.29
CA PHE A 99 8.01 -3.33 1.60
C PHE A 99 8.89 -2.21 2.16
N TYR A 100 8.29 -1.08 2.49
CA TYR A 100 9.00 0.11 2.89
C TYR A 100 8.46 0.67 4.19
N VAL A 101 9.34 1.08 5.08
CA VAL A 101 8.98 1.70 6.35
C VAL A 101 9.48 3.13 6.37
N PHE A 102 8.59 4.05 6.74
CA PHE A 102 8.89 5.47 6.86
C PHE A 102 8.59 5.89 8.29
N LYS A 103 9.55 6.51 8.95
CA LYS A 103 9.34 7.02 10.31
C LYS A 103 8.44 8.25 10.24
N SER A 104 7.37 8.22 11.01
CA SER A 104 6.35 9.27 11.00
C SER A 104 6.32 10.09 12.31
N GLY A 105 7.40 10.06 13.10
CA GLY A 105 7.47 10.73 14.40
C GLY A 105 6.62 10.05 15.46
N ASN A 106 6.80 10.43 16.74
CA ASN A 106 5.97 9.97 17.86
C ASN A 106 5.73 8.46 17.91
N ASP A 107 6.76 7.66 17.68
CA ASP A 107 6.70 6.19 17.69
C ASP A 107 5.78 5.58 16.64
N LYS A 108 5.25 6.36 15.74
CA LYS A 108 4.47 5.84 14.62
C LYS A 108 5.33 5.67 13.39
N ASN A 109 5.00 4.66 12.60
CA ASN A 109 5.60 4.43 11.30
C ASN A 109 4.50 4.42 10.23
N ARG A 110 4.88 4.75 9.04
CA ARG A 110 4.08 4.53 7.86
C ARG A 110 4.71 3.39 7.07
N TYR A 111 3.88 2.51 6.53
CA TYR A 111 4.31 1.32 5.81
C TYR A 111 3.69 1.33 4.43
N LEU A 112 4.51 1.09 3.44
CA LEU A 112 4.05 0.98 2.06
C LEU A 112 4.49 -0.38 1.52
N PHE A 113 3.53 -1.15 1.04
CA PHE A 113 3.79 -2.45 0.44
C PHE A 113 3.16 -2.49 -0.95
N PHE A 114 3.86 -3.06 -1.90
CA PHE A 114 3.26 -3.36 -3.19
C PHE A 114 3.66 -4.74 -3.68
N ARG A 115 2.84 -5.27 -4.56
CA ARG A 115 3.09 -6.55 -5.21
C ARG A 115 2.51 -6.53 -6.60
N LEU A 116 3.29 -6.98 -7.59
CA LEU A 116 2.77 -7.23 -8.92
C LEU A 116 1.94 -8.50 -8.89
N ASN A 117 0.70 -8.44 -9.38
CA ASN A 117 -0.20 -9.60 -9.37
C ASN A 117 -0.05 -10.47 -10.60
N ASN A 118 0.60 -9.97 -11.65
CA ASN A 118 0.94 -10.74 -12.85
C ASN A 118 2.43 -10.56 -13.18
N PRO A 119 3.32 -11.10 -12.31
CA PRO A 119 4.75 -10.80 -12.39
C PRO A 119 5.43 -11.34 -13.67
N ASP A 120 4.84 -12.34 -14.30
CA ASP A 120 5.41 -12.95 -15.50
C ASP A 120 4.96 -12.26 -16.79
N ALA A 121 4.06 -11.31 -16.72
CA ALA A 121 3.61 -10.56 -17.89
C ALA A 121 4.69 -9.58 -18.37
N ASP A 122 4.76 -9.36 -19.67
CA ASP A 122 5.72 -8.42 -20.25
C ASP A 122 5.47 -6.98 -19.79
N VAL A 123 4.21 -6.62 -19.60
CA VAL A 123 3.79 -5.28 -19.19
C VAL A 123 3.07 -5.37 -17.86
N VAL A 124 3.41 -4.48 -16.94
CA VAL A 124 2.73 -4.40 -15.64
C VAL A 124 1.33 -3.83 -15.85
N THR A 125 0.31 -4.62 -15.51
CA THR A 125 -1.10 -4.21 -15.62
C THR A 125 -1.87 -4.39 -14.32
N ASP A 126 -1.36 -5.23 -13.42
CA ASP A 126 -2.04 -5.62 -12.19
C ASP A 126 -1.10 -5.42 -11.00
N ILE A 127 -1.49 -4.58 -10.08
CA ILE A 127 -0.67 -4.26 -8.91
C ILE A 127 -1.57 -4.05 -7.69
N THR A 128 -1.13 -4.56 -6.55
CA THR A 128 -1.75 -4.25 -5.25
C THR A 128 -0.81 -3.35 -4.48
N VAL A 129 -1.37 -2.27 -3.94
CA VAL A 129 -0.64 -1.32 -3.10
C VAL A 129 -1.33 -1.24 -1.75
N VAL A 130 -0.57 -1.43 -0.68
CA VAL A 130 -1.07 -1.36 0.68
C VAL A 130 -0.34 -0.25 1.41
N ASP A 131 -1.10 0.60 2.08
CA ASP A 131 -0.59 1.74 2.82
C ASP A 131 -1.15 1.70 4.24
N MET A 132 -0.26 1.68 5.21
CA MET A 132 -0.63 1.50 6.62
C MET A 132 0.08 2.50 7.50
N GLU A 133 -0.48 2.72 8.68
CA GLU A 133 0.18 3.50 9.71
C GLU A 133 -0.02 2.83 11.06
N GLY A 134 0.99 2.87 11.92
CA GLY A 134 0.89 2.29 13.24
C GLY A 134 2.23 2.11 13.93
N LYS A 135 2.24 1.25 14.96
CA LYS A 135 3.41 0.97 15.79
C LYS A 135 3.96 -0.44 15.60
N ALA A 136 3.43 -1.19 14.63
CA ALA A 136 3.90 -2.54 14.36
C ALA A 136 5.36 -2.53 13.93
N THR A 137 6.10 -3.58 14.30
CA THR A 137 7.45 -3.75 13.78
C THR A 137 7.40 -4.28 12.35
N PHE A 138 8.50 -4.12 11.65
CA PHE A 138 8.64 -4.65 10.30
C PHE A 138 8.35 -6.16 10.26
N ASP A 139 8.92 -6.90 11.22
CA ASP A 139 8.73 -8.36 11.30
C ASP A 139 7.27 -8.73 11.59
N GLU A 140 6.62 -8.00 12.48
CA GLU A 140 5.20 -8.25 12.78
C GLU A 140 4.33 -8.09 11.52
N LEU A 141 4.61 -7.07 10.73
CA LEU A 141 3.84 -6.83 9.50
C LEU A 141 4.13 -7.90 8.44
N LYS A 142 5.38 -8.32 8.30
CA LYS A 142 5.72 -9.37 7.34
C LYS A 142 4.97 -10.67 7.64
N GLN A 143 4.73 -10.99 8.91
CA GLN A 143 3.96 -12.17 9.27
C GLN A 143 2.50 -12.08 8.81
N MET A 144 1.94 -10.89 8.76
CA MET A 144 0.56 -10.70 8.32
C MET A 144 0.35 -10.93 6.83
N PHE A 145 1.40 -10.76 6.03
CA PHE A 145 1.32 -10.87 4.57
C PHE A 145 1.92 -12.15 4.00
N LYS A 146 2.22 -13.09 4.85
CA LYS A 146 2.68 -14.41 4.40
C LYS A 146 1.55 -15.26 3.87
#